data_ddcf350b5a71565f39fa0562be2d923f
#
_entry.id   ddcf350b5a71565f39fa0562be2d923f
#
_cell.length_a   1.000
_cell.length_b   1.000
_cell.length_c   1.000
_cell.angle_alpha   90.00
_cell.angle_beta   90.00
_cell.angle_gamma   90.00
#
_symmetry.space_group_name_H-M   'P 1'
#
loop_
_entity.id
_entity.type
_entity.pdbx_description
1 polymer ?
#
loop_
_entity_poly.entity_id
_entity_poly.type
_entity_poly.pdbx_seq_one_letter_code
_entity_poly.pdbx_strand_id
1 'polypeptide(L)'
;MTVNIRKGAQVDLPVILDLIKELAEYEKAINEVTITLKELEEDGFGEHPCYWFIVAEVDGEIVGMSFYFIRYSTWKGRFLFLEDFIVKESYRGKGVGSQLFEETVRIAQQMDVNGMIWQVLDWNLPAINFYKKYEAHLDDQWLNGKLVKKQITNFRFNESL
;
A
#
# COMPACT_ATOMS: atom_id res chain seq x y z
N MET A 1 18.25 -18.71 -0.99
CA MET A 1 16.95 -18.13 -1.46
C MET A 1 17.28 -16.86 -2.22
N THR A 2 16.94 -16.81 -3.49
CA THR A 2 17.09 -15.61 -4.31
C THR A 2 15.74 -14.91 -4.39
N VAL A 3 15.70 -13.62 -4.05
CA VAL A 3 14.51 -12.77 -4.15
C VAL A 3 14.63 -11.93 -5.41
N ASN A 4 13.64 -11.98 -6.26
CA ASN A 4 13.52 -11.13 -7.44
C ASN A 4 12.45 -10.07 -7.18
N ILE A 5 12.85 -8.79 -7.21
CA ILE A 5 11.91 -7.67 -7.10
C ILE A 5 11.64 -7.13 -8.50
N ARG A 6 10.38 -7.07 -8.88
CA ARG A 6 9.99 -6.54 -10.18
C ARG A 6 8.72 -5.68 -10.11
N LYS A 7 8.53 -4.87 -11.13
CA LYS A 7 7.28 -4.14 -11.35
C LYS A 7 6.11 -5.12 -11.49
N GLY A 8 4.99 -4.77 -10.89
CA GLY A 8 3.75 -5.51 -11.02
C GLY A 8 3.13 -5.40 -12.42
N ALA A 9 2.47 -6.43 -12.84
CA ALA A 9 1.74 -6.53 -14.10
C ALA A 9 0.26 -6.88 -13.86
N GLN A 10 -0.60 -6.63 -14.85
CA GLN A 10 -2.03 -6.93 -14.72
C GLN A 10 -2.29 -8.41 -14.40
N VAL A 11 -1.49 -9.32 -14.95
CA VAL A 11 -1.60 -10.77 -14.68
C VAL A 11 -1.37 -11.14 -13.21
N ASP A 12 -0.71 -10.29 -12.44
CA ASP A 12 -0.43 -10.51 -11.02
C ASP A 12 -1.65 -10.19 -10.13
N LEU A 13 -2.62 -9.42 -10.63
CA LEU A 13 -3.72 -8.89 -9.82
C LEU A 13 -4.52 -9.94 -9.02
N PRO A 14 -4.76 -11.17 -9.49
CA PRO A 14 -5.39 -12.19 -8.66
C PRO A 14 -4.60 -12.48 -7.38
N VAL A 15 -3.27 -12.62 -7.48
CA VAL A 15 -2.39 -12.83 -6.33
C VAL A 15 -2.29 -11.58 -5.45
N ILE A 16 -2.31 -10.39 -6.06
CA ILE A 16 -2.34 -9.11 -5.32
C ILE A 16 -3.62 -9.00 -4.49
N LEU A 17 -4.77 -9.36 -5.04
CA LEU A 17 -6.04 -9.37 -4.29
C LEU A 17 -6.00 -10.34 -3.10
N ASP A 18 -5.37 -11.50 -3.27
CA ASP A 18 -5.17 -12.45 -2.17
C ASP A 18 -4.26 -11.86 -1.08
N LEU A 19 -3.17 -11.18 -1.45
CA LEU A 19 -2.28 -10.52 -0.50
C LEU A 19 -2.97 -9.34 0.22
N ILE A 20 -3.82 -8.58 -0.47
CA ILE A 20 -4.65 -7.52 0.15
C ILE A 20 -5.55 -8.12 1.23
N LYS A 21 -6.21 -9.25 0.93
CA LYS A 21 -7.07 -9.95 1.90
C LYS A 21 -6.27 -10.52 3.07
N GLU A 22 -5.09 -11.11 2.81
CA GLU A 22 -4.20 -11.61 3.86
C GLU A 22 -3.76 -10.48 4.81
N LEU A 23 -3.41 -9.31 4.27
CA LEU A 23 -3.06 -8.14 5.07
C LEU A 23 -4.26 -7.66 5.89
N ALA A 24 -5.43 -7.54 5.28
CA ALA A 24 -6.65 -7.11 5.97
C ALA A 24 -7.07 -8.09 7.07
N GLU A 25 -6.88 -9.39 6.87
CA GLU A 25 -7.10 -10.40 7.90
C GLU A 25 -6.12 -10.24 9.07
N TYR A 26 -4.84 -10.05 8.78
CA TYR A 26 -3.83 -9.75 9.78
C TYR A 26 -4.17 -8.48 10.58
N GLU A 27 -4.68 -7.45 9.91
CA GLU A 27 -5.12 -6.18 10.51
C GLU A 27 -6.52 -6.25 11.15
N LYS A 28 -7.16 -7.43 11.18
CA LYS A 28 -8.51 -7.67 11.76
C LYS A 28 -9.61 -6.85 11.07
N ALA A 29 -9.45 -6.59 9.78
CA ALA A 29 -10.33 -5.76 8.96
C ALA A 29 -10.78 -6.43 7.65
N ILE A 30 -10.81 -7.77 7.59
CA ILE A 30 -11.15 -8.52 6.35
C ILE A 30 -12.51 -8.11 5.77
N ASN A 31 -13.48 -7.76 6.60
CA ASN A 31 -14.81 -7.33 6.16
C ASN A 31 -14.82 -5.94 5.47
N GLU A 32 -13.74 -5.18 5.59
CA GLU A 32 -13.57 -3.89 4.89
C GLU A 32 -13.13 -4.07 3.43
N VAL A 33 -12.65 -5.26 3.05
CA VAL A 33 -12.20 -5.55 1.68
C VAL A 33 -13.41 -5.84 0.81
N THR A 34 -13.81 -4.83 0.05
CA THR A 34 -14.93 -4.92 -0.92
C THR A 34 -14.48 -4.76 -2.36
N ILE A 35 -13.20 -4.44 -2.58
CA ILE A 35 -12.62 -4.27 -3.92
C ILE A 35 -12.72 -5.57 -4.72
N THR A 36 -13.04 -5.46 -6.01
CA THR A 36 -13.11 -6.57 -6.94
C THR A 36 -11.88 -6.61 -7.84
N LEU A 37 -11.60 -7.78 -8.43
CA LEU A 37 -10.53 -7.91 -9.43
C LEU A 37 -10.75 -6.94 -10.60
N LYS A 38 -11.99 -6.79 -11.05
CA LYS A 38 -12.35 -5.87 -12.15
C LYS A 38 -12.01 -4.41 -11.80
N GLU A 39 -12.33 -3.96 -10.59
CA GLU A 39 -11.99 -2.61 -10.15
C GLU A 39 -10.47 -2.42 -10.08
N LEU A 40 -9.73 -3.42 -9.57
CA LEU A 40 -8.26 -3.38 -9.59
C LEU A 40 -7.70 -3.27 -11.01
N GLU A 41 -8.26 -4.00 -11.97
CA GLU A 41 -7.84 -3.91 -13.38
C GLU A 41 -8.13 -2.53 -13.97
N GLU A 42 -9.33 -2.00 -13.78
CA GLU A 42 -9.74 -0.69 -14.29
C GLU A 42 -8.90 0.44 -13.68
N ASP A 43 -8.70 0.41 -12.36
CA ASP A 43 -8.01 1.48 -11.62
C ASP A 43 -6.48 1.43 -11.74
N GLY A 44 -5.90 0.28 -12.04
CA GLY A 44 -4.44 0.14 -12.15
C GLY A 44 -3.92 0.05 -13.57
N PHE A 45 -4.73 -0.48 -14.51
CA PHE A 45 -4.32 -0.77 -15.88
C PHE A 45 -5.25 -0.19 -16.94
N GLY A 46 -6.26 0.57 -16.53
CA GLY A 46 -7.14 1.31 -17.43
C GLY A 46 -6.51 2.60 -17.96
N GLU A 47 -7.34 3.48 -18.49
CA GLU A 47 -6.92 4.73 -19.14
C GLU A 47 -6.24 5.71 -18.15
N HIS A 48 -6.68 5.72 -16.89
CA HIS A 48 -6.19 6.62 -15.85
C HIS A 48 -5.75 5.85 -14.61
N PRO A 49 -4.55 5.25 -14.61
CA PRO A 49 -4.07 4.48 -13.46
C PRO A 49 -4.01 5.32 -12.18
N CYS A 50 -4.56 4.78 -11.08
CA CYS A 50 -4.59 5.43 -9.77
C CYS A 50 -3.51 4.89 -8.83
N TYR A 51 -2.89 3.74 -9.16
CA TYR A 51 -1.91 3.09 -8.31
C TYR A 51 -0.87 2.32 -9.13
N TRP A 52 0.20 1.94 -8.46
CA TRP A 52 1.26 1.06 -8.97
C TRP A 52 1.70 0.10 -7.86
N PHE A 53 2.37 -0.97 -8.24
CA PHE A 53 2.93 -1.90 -7.27
C PHE A 53 4.17 -2.60 -7.82
N ILE A 54 5.00 -3.07 -6.89
CA ILE A 54 6.09 -4.00 -7.15
C ILE A 54 5.87 -5.28 -6.34
N VAL A 55 6.41 -6.37 -6.81
CA VAL A 55 6.29 -7.68 -6.19
C VAL A 55 7.66 -8.27 -5.88
N ALA A 56 7.71 -9.04 -4.81
CA ALA A 56 8.83 -9.90 -4.48
C ALA A 56 8.49 -11.34 -4.87
N GLU A 57 9.32 -11.95 -5.71
CA GLU A 57 9.21 -13.33 -6.15
C GLU A 57 10.33 -14.19 -5.57
N VAL A 58 10.00 -15.40 -5.16
CA VAL A 58 10.93 -16.47 -4.78
C VAL A 58 10.48 -17.73 -5.51
N ASP A 59 11.40 -18.32 -6.29
CA ASP A 59 11.15 -19.55 -7.06
C ASP A 59 9.88 -19.48 -7.95
N GLY A 60 9.58 -18.26 -8.48
CA GLY A 60 8.43 -18.00 -9.35
C GLY A 60 7.12 -17.76 -8.61
N GLU A 61 7.11 -17.77 -7.29
CA GLU A 61 5.96 -17.43 -6.46
C GLU A 61 6.05 -15.99 -5.97
N ILE A 62 4.95 -15.21 -6.09
CA ILE A 62 4.85 -13.88 -5.46
C ILE A 62 4.64 -14.08 -3.97
N VAL A 63 5.60 -13.57 -3.18
CA VAL A 63 5.66 -13.72 -1.73
C VAL A 63 5.53 -12.42 -0.96
N GLY A 64 5.42 -11.31 -1.67
CA GLY A 64 5.23 -9.99 -1.08
C GLY A 64 4.93 -8.93 -2.10
N MET A 65 4.38 -7.83 -1.66
CA MET A 65 4.09 -6.65 -2.48
C MET A 65 4.34 -5.35 -1.74
N SER A 66 4.62 -4.32 -2.51
CA SER A 66 4.57 -2.91 -2.13
C SER A 66 3.63 -2.19 -3.09
N PHE A 67 2.51 -1.72 -2.58
CA PHE A 67 1.43 -1.10 -3.35
C PHE A 67 1.37 0.38 -3.00
N TYR A 68 1.42 1.28 -3.98
CA TYR A 68 1.59 2.71 -3.75
C TYR A 68 0.89 3.57 -4.80
N PHE A 69 0.68 4.83 -4.43
CA PHE A 69 0.18 5.87 -5.33
C PHE A 69 0.86 7.21 -5.03
N ILE A 70 0.62 8.21 -5.86
CA ILE A 70 1.16 9.55 -5.65
C ILE A 70 0.12 10.43 -4.96
N ARG A 71 0.44 10.85 -3.74
CA ARG A 71 -0.30 11.84 -2.97
C ARG A 71 0.32 13.22 -3.14
N TYR A 72 -0.51 14.24 -3.22
CA TYR A 72 -0.04 15.62 -3.30
C TYR A 72 -0.20 16.33 -1.96
N SER A 73 0.88 16.87 -1.44
CA SER A 73 0.88 17.77 -0.27
C SER A 73 0.91 19.21 -0.76
N THR A 74 -0.02 20.03 -0.31
CA THR A 74 -0.01 21.47 -0.62
C THR A 74 1.17 22.21 0.00
N TRP A 75 1.82 21.63 1.00
CA TRP A 75 3.00 22.20 1.64
C TRP A 75 4.30 21.81 0.95
N LYS A 76 4.36 20.59 0.41
CA LYS A 76 5.63 20.00 -0.02
C LYS A 76 5.60 19.35 -1.42
N GLY A 77 4.43 19.31 -2.10
CA GLY A 77 4.31 18.74 -3.43
C GLY A 77 4.05 17.23 -3.42
N ARG A 78 4.61 16.50 -4.38
CA ARG A 78 4.37 15.07 -4.60
C ARG A 78 5.04 14.20 -3.55
N PHE A 79 4.30 13.22 -3.04
CA PHE A 79 4.77 12.17 -2.13
C PHE A 79 4.41 10.81 -2.67
N LEU A 80 5.28 9.83 -2.50
CA LEU A 80 4.90 8.43 -2.65
C LEU A 80 4.16 8.01 -1.39
N PHE A 81 2.88 7.62 -1.53
CA PHE A 81 2.11 7.03 -0.45
C PHE A 81 2.13 5.52 -0.58
N LEU A 82 2.74 4.85 0.39
CA LEU A 82 2.77 3.40 0.48
C LEU A 82 1.48 2.93 1.15
N GLU A 83 0.52 2.45 0.35
CA GLU A 83 -0.80 2.03 0.82
C GLU A 83 -0.73 0.69 1.54
N ASP A 84 -0.21 -0.34 0.86
CA ASP A 84 -0.07 -1.68 1.41
C ASP A 84 1.35 -2.20 1.25
N PHE A 85 1.84 -2.83 2.30
CA PHE A 85 3.15 -3.44 2.33
C PHE A 85 3.07 -4.77 3.09
N ILE A 86 3.23 -5.88 2.38
CA ILE A 86 3.12 -7.21 2.96
C ILE A 86 4.18 -8.17 2.43
N VAL A 87 4.66 -9.03 3.31
CA VAL A 87 5.41 -10.26 2.98
C VAL A 87 4.68 -11.43 3.64
N LYS A 88 4.40 -12.49 2.87
CA LYS A 88 3.80 -13.72 3.37
C LYS A 88 4.53 -14.22 4.61
N GLU A 89 3.79 -14.71 5.59
CA GLU A 89 4.33 -15.08 6.92
C GLU A 89 5.52 -16.02 6.82
N SER A 90 5.44 -17.05 5.95
CA SER A 90 6.50 -18.04 5.73
C SER A 90 7.81 -17.45 5.20
N TYR A 91 7.78 -16.22 4.66
CA TYR A 91 8.94 -15.52 4.09
C TYR A 91 9.42 -14.33 4.94
N ARG A 92 8.76 -14.05 6.06
CA ARG A 92 9.19 -13.00 6.99
C ARG A 92 10.50 -13.36 7.68
N GLY A 93 11.24 -12.35 8.13
CA GLY A 93 12.53 -12.55 8.79
C GLY A 93 13.67 -13.04 7.89
N LYS A 94 13.44 -13.16 6.57
CA LYS A 94 14.42 -13.67 5.58
C LYS A 94 14.98 -12.56 4.66
N GLY A 95 14.77 -11.30 5.00
CA GLY A 95 15.27 -10.15 4.24
C GLY A 95 14.40 -9.72 3.04
N VAL A 96 13.30 -10.43 2.75
CA VAL A 96 12.39 -10.09 1.62
C VAL A 96 11.80 -8.69 1.80
N GLY A 97 11.30 -8.38 3.00
CA GLY A 97 10.71 -7.07 3.29
C GLY A 97 11.72 -5.94 3.13
N SER A 98 12.97 -6.12 3.56
CA SER A 98 13.99 -5.10 3.39
C SER A 98 14.26 -4.80 1.91
N GLN A 99 14.44 -5.84 1.09
CA GLN A 99 14.66 -5.66 -0.35
C GLN A 99 13.48 -4.97 -1.04
N LEU A 100 12.26 -5.37 -0.69
CA LEU A 100 11.03 -4.78 -1.25
C LEU A 100 10.86 -3.31 -0.83
N PHE A 101 11.14 -2.98 0.43
CA PHE A 101 11.07 -1.61 0.94
C PHE A 101 12.14 -0.72 0.32
N GLU A 102 13.38 -1.19 0.24
CA GLU A 102 14.49 -0.47 -0.37
C GLU A 102 14.24 -0.21 -1.86
N GLU A 103 13.63 -1.15 -2.59
CA GLU A 103 13.23 -0.91 -3.98
C GLU A 103 12.12 0.13 -4.07
N THR A 104 11.17 0.16 -3.14
CA THR A 104 10.15 1.21 -3.07
C THR A 104 10.79 2.59 -2.85
N VAL A 105 11.77 2.68 -1.97
CA VAL A 105 12.55 3.93 -1.75
C VAL A 105 13.32 4.32 -3.02
N ARG A 106 13.90 3.37 -3.75
CA ARG A 106 14.59 3.63 -5.03
C ARG A 106 13.63 4.19 -6.07
N ILE A 107 12.41 3.65 -6.14
CA ILE A 107 11.35 4.18 -7.01
C ILE A 107 11.00 5.63 -6.62
N ALA A 108 10.86 5.91 -5.33
CA ALA A 108 10.60 7.26 -4.82
C ALA A 108 11.72 8.23 -5.23
N GLN A 109 12.99 7.81 -5.17
CA GLN A 109 14.14 8.58 -5.65
C GLN A 109 14.07 8.84 -7.15
N GLN A 110 13.77 7.80 -7.95
CA GLN A 110 13.66 7.92 -9.41
C GLN A 110 12.51 8.83 -9.85
N MET A 111 11.42 8.86 -9.08
CA MET A 111 10.27 9.74 -9.33
C MET A 111 10.50 11.17 -8.85
N ASP A 112 11.59 11.44 -8.16
CA ASP A 112 11.94 12.75 -7.59
C ASP A 112 10.78 13.33 -6.76
N VAL A 113 10.21 12.48 -5.88
CA VAL A 113 9.17 12.91 -4.94
C VAL A 113 9.77 13.54 -3.68
N ASN A 114 9.01 14.38 -3.01
CA ASN A 114 9.48 15.15 -1.86
C ASN A 114 9.39 14.38 -0.53
N GLY A 115 8.93 13.15 -0.56
CA GLY A 115 8.90 12.25 0.58
C GLY A 115 8.12 10.98 0.28
N MET A 116 8.18 10.07 1.23
CA MET A 116 7.44 8.81 1.24
C MET A 116 6.71 8.68 2.57
N ILE A 117 5.44 8.37 2.54
CA ILE A 117 4.61 8.27 3.74
C ILE A 117 3.74 7.03 3.69
N TRP A 118 3.37 6.53 4.83
CA TRP A 118 2.48 5.38 5.03
C TRP A 118 1.78 5.47 6.36
N GLN A 119 0.83 4.58 6.59
CA GLN A 119 0.19 4.37 7.88
C GLN A 119 0.56 2.99 8.42
N VAL A 120 0.63 2.87 9.72
CA VAL A 120 0.83 1.61 10.44
C VAL A 120 -0.07 1.61 11.67
N LEU A 121 -0.73 0.48 11.93
CA LEU A 121 -1.54 0.34 13.14
C LEU A 121 -0.66 0.43 14.38
N ASP A 122 -1.11 1.15 15.39
CA ASP A 122 -0.36 1.46 16.62
C ASP A 122 0.05 0.20 17.41
N TRP A 123 -0.70 -0.89 17.27
CA TRP A 123 -0.41 -2.18 17.88
C TRP A 123 0.51 -3.08 17.03
N ASN A 124 0.79 -2.75 15.77
CA ASN A 124 1.61 -3.55 14.86
C ASN A 124 3.11 -3.36 15.13
N LEU A 125 3.57 -3.85 16.28
CA LEU A 125 4.95 -3.70 16.71
C LEU A 125 5.99 -4.26 15.73
N PRO A 126 5.78 -5.42 15.07
CA PRO A 126 6.73 -5.91 14.07
C PRO A 126 6.95 -4.93 12.92
N ALA A 127 5.87 -4.33 12.39
CA ALA A 127 5.96 -3.32 11.33
C ALA A 127 6.59 -2.02 11.84
N ILE A 128 6.19 -1.54 13.01
CA ILE A 128 6.78 -0.35 13.65
C ILE A 128 8.29 -0.53 13.83
N ASN A 129 8.72 -1.67 14.34
CA ASN A 129 10.15 -1.96 14.53
C ASN A 129 10.89 -2.10 13.20
N PHE A 130 10.24 -2.62 12.16
CA PHE A 130 10.79 -2.66 10.81
C PHE A 130 11.07 -1.25 10.28
N TYR A 131 10.11 -0.33 10.36
CA TYR A 131 10.27 1.04 9.88
C TYR A 131 11.29 1.86 10.70
N LYS A 132 11.38 1.62 12.00
CA LYS A 132 12.38 2.26 12.86
C LYS A 132 13.83 1.95 12.44
N LYS A 133 14.09 0.80 11.82
CA LYS A 133 15.44 0.48 11.28
C LYS A 133 15.87 1.43 10.17
N TYR A 134 14.92 2.06 9.49
CA TYR A 134 15.16 3.04 8.44
C TYR A 134 15.02 4.48 8.94
N GLU A 135 15.08 4.68 10.27
CA GLU A 135 14.98 6.00 10.92
C GLU A 135 13.66 6.73 10.58
N ALA A 136 12.58 5.98 10.27
CA ALA A 136 11.29 6.54 9.96
C ALA A 136 10.72 7.29 11.17
N HIS A 137 10.21 8.51 10.94
CA HIS A 137 9.44 9.24 11.92
C HIS A 137 8.00 8.74 11.94
N LEU A 138 7.50 8.35 13.10
CA LEU A 138 6.11 7.94 13.32
C LEU A 138 5.39 9.03 14.11
N ASP A 139 4.22 9.43 13.63
CA ASP A 139 3.41 10.52 14.15
C ASP A 139 1.98 10.05 14.37
N ASP A 140 1.43 10.30 15.54
CA ASP A 140 0.08 9.91 15.96
C ASP A 140 -0.87 11.12 16.17
N GLN A 141 -0.47 12.31 15.74
CA GLN A 141 -1.22 13.56 16.01
C GLN A 141 -2.43 13.76 15.08
N TRP A 142 -2.50 13.04 13.95
CA TRP A 142 -3.55 13.21 12.96
C TRP A 142 -4.65 12.16 13.13
N LEU A 143 -5.88 12.63 13.25
CA LEU A 143 -7.06 11.77 13.22
C LEU A 143 -7.49 11.51 11.78
N ASN A 144 -7.84 10.26 11.47
CA ASN A 144 -8.39 9.89 10.17
C ASN A 144 -9.89 10.18 10.11
N GLY A 145 -10.33 11.03 9.19
CA GLY A 145 -11.74 11.29 8.91
C GLY A 145 -12.20 10.50 7.68
N LYS A 146 -13.42 9.97 7.71
CA LYS A 146 -13.98 9.14 6.64
C LYS A 146 -15.50 9.32 6.51
N LEU A 147 -15.98 9.43 5.28
CA LEU A 147 -17.37 9.20 4.91
C LEU A 147 -17.41 7.98 3.98
N VAL A 148 -18.20 6.96 4.33
CA VAL A 148 -18.35 5.79 3.47
C VAL A 148 -19.28 6.09 2.28
N LYS A 149 -19.22 5.29 1.21
CA LYS A 149 -19.98 5.48 -0.03
C LYS A 149 -21.46 5.75 0.22
N LYS A 150 -22.11 4.99 1.12
CA LYS A 150 -23.52 5.18 1.48
C LYS A 150 -23.81 6.56 2.05
N GLN A 151 -22.90 7.11 2.87
CA GLN A 151 -23.05 8.46 3.43
C GLN A 151 -22.92 9.53 2.35
N ILE A 152 -21.98 9.36 1.42
CA ILE A 152 -21.80 10.25 0.28
C ILE A 152 -23.01 10.22 -0.65
N THR A 153 -23.47 9.03 -1.03
CA THR A 153 -24.61 8.83 -1.94
C THR A 153 -25.92 9.41 -1.37
N ASN A 154 -26.12 9.32 -0.06
CA ASN A 154 -27.33 9.79 0.63
C ASN A 154 -27.14 11.14 1.32
N PHE A 155 -26.05 11.85 1.00
CA PHE A 155 -25.77 13.15 1.64
C PHE A 155 -26.87 14.15 1.31
N ARG A 156 -27.41 14.79 2.34
CA ARG A 156 -28.41 15.84 2.20
C ARG A 156 -27.73 17.20 2.37
N PHE A 157 -27.79 17.99 1.33
CA PHE A 157 -27.30 19.37 1.37
C PHE A 157 -28.28 20.27 2.09
N ASN A 158 -27.77 21.18 2.91
CA ASN A 158 -28.59 22.25 3.47
C ASN A 158 -28.88 23.25 2.35
N GLU A 159 -30.13 23.36 1.93
CA GLU A 159 -30.56 24.30 0.87
C GLU A 159 -30.56 25.77 1.31
N SER A 160 -30.00 26.07 2.49
CA SER A 160 -30.03 27.40 3.13
C SER A 160 -28.62 27.98 3.28
N LEU A 161 -27.89 28.13 2.18
CA LEU A 161 -26.67 28.95 2.11
C LEU A 161 -26.74 29.85 0.89
#